data_550f95ddf765dc022565146a0d3862a7
#
_entry.id   550f95ddf765dc022565146a0d3862a7
#
_cell.length_a   1.000
_cell.length_b   1.000
_cell.length_c   1.000
_cell.angle_alpha   90.00
_cell.angle_beta   90.00
_cell.angle_gamma   90.00
#
_symmetry.space_group_name_H-M   'P 1'
#
loop_
_entity.id
_entity.type
_entity.pdbx_description
1 polymer ?
#
loop_
_entity_poly.entity_id
_entity_poly.type
_entity_poly.pdbx_seq_one_letter_code
_entity_poly.pdbx_strand_id
1 'polypeptide(L)'
;MYEVYENTVRFEETDMQGIVFYGNYATYLDETFTEFIEAIGFPYSEMSEHGWDVHVVNVELNYRKPAQFRDRLLNSMRVSRIDNSSIEFEYECHNTDGELLVDGTVTHVVVDESGSPIRVPKELRDAIITYQENTPEGI
;
A
#
# COMPACT_ATOMS: atom_id res chain seq x y z
N MET A 1 7.61 -2.58 -9.11
CA MET A 1 7.38 -2.20 -7.70
C MET A 1 8.22 -0.97 -7.38
N TYR A 2 7.68 -0.10 -6.56
CA TYR A 2 8.35 1.13 -6.18
C TYR A 2 8.55 1.11 -4.67
N GLU A 3 9.82 1.09 -4.23
CA GLU A 3 10.16 1.12 -2.82
C GLU A 3 9.89 2.53 -2.30
N VAL A 4 8.93 2.65 -1.38
CA VAL A 4 8.50 3.95 -0.87
C VAL A 4 8.59 4.05 0.64
N TYR A 5 8.77 2.95 1.35
CA TYR A 5 8.81 2.95 2.80
C TYR A 5 9.82 1.93 3.33
N GLU A 6 10.62 2.36 4.28
CA GLU A 6 11.60 1.51 4.93
C GLU A 6 11.38 1.60 6.43
N ASN A 7 11.38 0.44 7.11
CA ASN A 7 11.28 0.41 8.57
C ASN A 7 12.23 -0.61 9.16
N THR A 8 12.60 -0.38 10.41
CA THR A 8 13.36 -1.34 11.22
C THR A 8 12.40 -1.97 12.22
N VAL A 9 12.40 -3.30 12.29
CA VAL A 9 11.51 -4.02 13.21
C VAL A 9 11.85 -3.66 14.65
N ARG A 10 10.85 -3.18 15.40
CA ARG A 10 10.98 -2.82 16.81
C ARG A 10 10.62 -4.02 17.68
N PHE A 11 11.17 -4.07 18.89
CA PHE A 11 10.91 -5.17 19.82
C PHE A 11 9.41 -5.41 20.05
N GLU A 12 8.66 -4.35 20.25
CA GLU A 12 7.22 -4.42 20.50
C GLU A 12 6.41 -4.94 19.29
N GLU A 13 7.01 -5.04 18.13
CA GLU A 13 6.39 -5.61 16.93
C GLU A 13 6.59 -7.11 16.82
N THR A 14 7.41 -7.69 17.69
CA THR A 14 7.67 -9.13 17.71
C THR A 14 6.76 -9.84 18.71
N ASP A 15 6.59 -11.14 18.50
CA ASP A 15 5.79 -11.99 19.38
C ASP A 15 6.67 -12.98 20.17
N MET A 16 6.03 -13.89 20.88
CA MET A 16 6.75 -14.90 21.68
C MET A 16 7.66 -15.82 20.89
N GLN A 17 7.46 -15.90 19.56
CA GLN A 17 8.32 -16.69 18.69
C GLN A 17 9.58 -15.92 18.25
N GLY A 18 9.69 -14.66 18.62
CA GLY A 18 10.82 -13.82 18.25
C GLY A 18 10.76 -13.27 16.84
N ILE A 19 9.62 -13.35 16.20
CA ILE A 19 9.40 -12.84 14.84
C ILE A 19 8.30 -11.77 14.85
N VAL A 20 8.21 -10.99 13.79
CA VAL A 20 7.16 -9.99 13.64
C VAL A 20 5.80 -10.67 13.76
N PHE A 21 4.96 -10.16 14.67
CA PHE A 21 3.58 -10.62 14.78
C PHE A 21 2.87 -10.34 13.45
N TYR A 22 2.17 -11.35 12.91
CA TYR A 22 1.62 -11.26 11.55
C TYR A 22 0.71 -10.05 11.33
N GLY A 23 -0.02 -9.63 12.37
CA GLY A 23 -0.91 -8.47 12.26
C GLY A 23 -0.17 -7.15 12.02
N ASN A 24 1.10 -7.06 12.36
CA ASN A 24 1.88 -5.84 12.15
C ASN A 24 2.18 -5.58 10.66
N TYR A 25 2.11 -6.60 9.82
CA TYR A 25 2.30 -6.38 8.38
C TYR A 25 1.17 -5.57 7.76
N ALA A 26 -0.02 -5.60 8.33
CA ALA A 26 -1.11 -4.71 7.90
C ALA A 26 -0.75 -3.25 8.20
N THR A 27 -0.06 -2.99 9.32
CA THR A 27 0.44 -1.67 9.66
C THR A 27 1.54 -1.23 8.69
N TYR A 28 2.47 -2.12 8.37
CA TYR A 28 3.53 -1.80 7.39
C TYR A 28 2.93 -1.54 6.01
N LEU A 29 1.92 -2.30 5.62
CA LEU A 29 1.18 -2.09 4.37
C LEU A 29 0.54 -0.70 4.36
N ASP A 30 -0.10 -0.30 5.44
CA ASP A 30 -0.77 1.00 5.54
C ASP A 30 0.23 2.15 5.50
N GLU A 31 1.36 2.02 6.20
CA GLU A 31 2.44 3.01 6.12
C GLU A 31 2.99 3.12 4.70
N THR A 32 3.16 1.99 4.02
CA THR A 32 3.62 1.96 2.64
C THR A 32 2.62 2.65 1.72
N PHE A 33 1.33 2.40 1.93
CA PHE A 33 0.27 3.06 1.17
C PHE A 33 0.33 4.58 1.38
N THR A 34 0.48 5.04 2.62
CA THR A 34 0.57 6.46 2.95
C THR A 34 1.74 7.12 2.22
N GLU A 35 2.90 6.49 2.23
CA GLU A 35 4.07 6.99 1.50
C GLU A 35 3.88 6.97 -0.01
N PHE A 36 3.20 5.94 -0.51
CA PHE A 36 2.92 5.83 -1.94
C PHE A 36 2.01 6.95 -2.44
N ILE A 37 0.91 7.23 -1.72
CA ILE A 37 -0.01 8.30 -2.15
C ILE A 37 0.64 9.68 -2.06
N GLU A 38 1.57 9.88 -1.13
CA GLU A 38 2.36 11.10 -1.08
C GLU A 38 3.31 11.19 -2.30
N ALA A 39 3.94 10.07 -2.64
CA ALA A 39 4.86 10.02 -3.78
C ALA A 39 4.19 10.34 -5.11
N ILE A 40 2.93 9.91 -5.30
CA ILE A 40 2.18 10.22 -6.53
C ILE A 40 1.52 11.61 -6.49
N GLY A 41 1.62 12.33 -5.38
CA GLY A 41 1.09 13.69 -5.27
C GLY A 41 -0.34 13.79 -4.77
N PHE A 42 -0.91 12.71 -4.22
CA PHE A 42 -2.27 12.70 -3.69
C PHE A 42 -2.34 12.17 -2.25
N PRO A 43 -1.67 12.86 -1.30
CA PRO A 43 -1.86 12.52 0.11
C PRO A 43 -3.31 12.76 0.53
N TYR A 44 -3.69 12.27 1.72
CA TYR A 44 -5.07 12.40 2.22
C TYR A 44 -5.58 13.83 2.23
N SER A 45 -4.71 14.80 2.54
CA SER A 45 -5.09 16.21 2.53
C SER A 45 -5.50 16.68 1.15
N GLU A 46 -4.81 16.24 0.11
CA GLU A 46 -5.12 16.58 -1.27
C GLU A 46 -6.42 15.93 -1.73
N MET A 47 -6.63 14.67 -1.35
CA MET A 47 -7.90 13.96 -1.61
C MET A 47 -9.06 14.70 -1.00
N SER A 48 -8.92 15.12 0.26
CA SER A 48 -9.96 15.85 0.98
C SER A 48 -10.30 17.18 0.32
N GLU A 49 -9.31 17.90 -0.17
CA GLU A 49 -9.53 19.17 -0.89
C GLU A 49 -10.33 18.97 -2.17
N HIS A 50 -10.18 17.80 -2.82
CA HIS A 50 -10.95 17.48 -4.03
C HIS A 50 -12.34 16.90 -3.72
N GLY A 51 -12.66 16.70 -2.43
CA GLY A 51 -13.98 16.23 -2.02
C GLY A 51 -14.18 14.72 -2.08
N TRP A 52 -13.12 13.93 -2.10
CA TRP A 52 -13.20 12.47 -2.09
C TRP A 52 -12.16 11.86 -1.17
N ASP A 53 -12.31 10.57 -0.91
CA ASP A 53 -11.45 9.80 -0.02
C ASP A 53 -11.37 8.36 -0.53
N VAL A 54 -10.54 7.53 0.10
CA VAL A 54 -10.41 6.12 -0.25
C VAL A 54 -10.60 5.26 0.99
N HIS A 55 -11.34 4.16 0.84
CA HIS A 55 -11.61 3.22 1.92
C HIS A 55 -11.16 1.82 1.54
N VAL A 56 -10.51 1.12 2.46
CA VAL A 56 -10.08 -0.27 2.26
C VAL A 56 -11.29 -1.18 2.25
N VAL A 57 -11.38 -2.04 1.24
CA VAL A 57 -12.44 -3.04 1.13
C VAL A 57 -11.91 -4.47 1.09
N ASN A 58 -10.61 -4.65 0.82
CA ASN A 58 -10.02 -5.98 0.79
C ASN A 58 -8.52 -5.89 1.06
N VAL A 59 -8.01 -6.82 1.86
CA VAL A 59 -6.57 -6.99 2.10
C VAL A 59 -6.25 -8.47 2.00
N GLU A 60 -5.22 -8.80 1.24
CA GLU A 60 -4.69 -10.14 1.17
C GLU A 60 -3.18 -10.07 1.39
N LEU A 61 -2.69 -10.83 2.34
CA LEU A 61 -1.26 -10.90 2.65
C LEU A 61 -0.81 -12.36 2.67
N ASN A 62 0.32 -12.62 2.04
CA ASN A 62 0.95 -13.93 1.99
C ASN A 62 2.29 -13.84 2.69
N TYR A 63 2.50 -14.69 3.68
CA TYR A 63 3.68 -14.68 4.54
C TYR A 63 4.65 -15.75 4.03
N ARG A 64 5.80 -15.31 3.49
CA ARG A 64 6.78 -16.18 2.84
C ARG A 64 7.92 -16.55 3.77
N LYS A 65 8.45 -15.56 4.51
CA LYS A 65 9.54 -15.73 5.49
C LYS A 65 9.35 -14.76 6.65
N PRO A 66 9.72 -15.15 7.87
CA PRO A 66 9.60 -14.26 9.03
C PRO A 66 10.68 -13.19 9.04
N ALA A 67 10.35 -12.06 9.65
CA ALA A 67 11.30 -11.01 10.01
C ALA A 67 11.50 -11.02 11.52
N GLN A 68 12.67 -10.58 11.97
CA GLN A 68 13.07 -10.58 13.37
C GLN A 68 13.36 -9.16 13.86
N PHE A 69 13.50 -9.04 15.18
CA PHE A 69 13.88 -7.79 15.81
C PHE A 69 15.12 -7.19 15.16
N ARG A 70 15.07 -5.90 14.83
CA ARG A 70 16.14 -5.12 14.20
C ARG A 70 16.36 -5.39 12.72
N ASP A 71 15.62 -6.29 12.13
CA ASP A 71 15.65 -6.44 10.67
C ASP A 71 15.17 -5.16 9.99
N ARG A 72 15.82 -4.82 8.90
CA ARG A 72 15.47 -3.68 8.07
C ARG A 72 14.60 -4.15 6.93
N LEU A 73 13.41 -3.56 6.81
CA LEU A 73 12.42 -3.98 5.83
C LEU A 73 12.24 -2.92 4.76
N LEU A 74 12.26 -3.37 3.51
CA LEU A 74 12.10 -2.53 2.34
C LEU A 74 10.72 -2.81 1.77
N ASN A 75 9.83 -1.82 1.85
CA ASN A 75 8.43 -1.96 1.48
C ASN A 75 8.15 -1.27 0.16
N SER A 76 7.58 -2.00 -0.78
CA SER A 76 7.32 -1.54 -2.14
C SER A 76 5.85 -1.67 -2.48
N MET A 77 5.39 -0.82 -3.38
CA MET A 77 4.01 -0.78 -3.81
C MET A 77 3.90 -0.36 -5.27
N ARG A 78 2.84 -0.78 -5.92
CA ARG A 78 2.43 -0.26 -7.22
C ARG A 78 0.92 -0.43 -7.36
N VAL A 79 0.32 0.35 -8.22
CA VAL A 79 -1.07 0.12 -8.63
C VAL A 79 -1.07 -0.93 -9.72
N SER A 80 -1.79 -2.03 -9.50
CA SER A 80 -1.89 -3.13 -10.46
C SER A 80 -3.14 -3.01 -11.34
N ARG A 81 -4.22 -2.40 -10.80
CA ARG A 81 -5.49 -2.33 -11.50
C ARG A 81 -6.30 -1.12 -11.04
N ILE A 82 -6.94 -0.45 -11.99
CA ILE A 82 -7.92 0.61 -11.72
C ILE A 82 -9.21 0.21 -12.42
N ASP A 83 -10.27 0.01 -11.63
CA ASP A 83 -11.61 -0.25 -12.14
C ASP A 83 -12.48 1.00 -12.02
N ASN A 84 -13.79 0.87 -12.15
CA ASN A 84 -14.69 2.02 -12.14
C ASN A 84 -14.54 2.85 -10.85
N SER A 85 -14.65 2.20 -9.68
CA SER A 85 -14.59 2.86 -8.36
C SER A 85 -13.47 2.37 -7.48
N SER A 86 -12.75 1.31 -7.88
CA SER A 86 -11.75 0.66 -7.05
C SER A 86 -10.36 0.69 -7.65
N ILE A 87 -9.38 0.64 -6.78
CA ILE A 87 -7.96 0.61 -7.13
C ILE A 87 -7.32 -0.52 -6.35
N GLU A 88 -6.64 -1.42 -7.05
CA GLU A 88 -5.86 -2.49 -6.45
C GLU A 88 -4.39 -2.10 -6.42
N PHE A 89 -3.78 -2.21 -5.24
CA PHE A 89 -2.36 -1.97 -5.02
C PHE A 89 -1.69 -3.29 -4.69
N GLU A 90 -0.55 -3.56 -5.31
CA GLU A 90 0.32 -4.67 -4.94
C GLU A 90 1.36 -4.19 -3.94
N TYR A 91 1.67 -5.06 -2.97
CA TYR A 91 2.60 -4.80 -1.89
C TYR A 91 3.64 -5.90 -1.82
N GLU A 92 4.90 -5.52 -1.61
CA GLU A 92 5.98 -6.47 -1.32
C GLU A 92 6.85 -5.91 -0.19
N CYS A 93 7.22 -6.81 0.72
CA CYS A 93 8.15 -6.51 1.80
C CYS A 93 9.36 -7.42 1.64
N HIS A 94 10.54 -6.82 1.50
CA HIS A 94 11.81 -7.54 1.36
C HIS A 94 12.74 -7.18 2.53
N ASN A 95 13.66 -8.09 2.84
CA ASN A 95 14.78 -7.75 3.72
C ASN A 95 15.95 -7.18 2.90
N THR A 96 17.04 -6.83 3.56
CA THR A 96 18.21 -6.25 2.89
C THR A 96 19.03 -7.27 2.09
N ASP A 97 18.77 -8.56 2.24
CA ASP A 97 19.37 -9.61 1.42
C ASP A 97 18.58 -9.84 0.12
N GLY A 98 17.51 -9.08 -0.10
CA GLY A 98 16.68 -9.22 -1.27
C GLY A 98 15.65 -10.33 -1.20
N GLU A 99 15.46 -10.94 -0.03
CA GLU A 99 14.48 -12.01 0.14
C GLU A 99 13.08 -11.42 0.30
N LEU A 100 12.11 -12.00 -0.41
CA LEU A 100 10.70 -11.64 -0.27
C LEU A 100 10.16 -12.25 1.02
N LEU A 101 9.70 -11.41 1.93
CA LEU A 101 9.16 -11.83 3.23
C LEU A 101 7.62 -11.92 3.21
N VAL A 102 6.98 -10.92 2.62
CA VAL A 102 5.52 -10.84 2.53
C VAL A 102 5.17 -10.19 1.20
N ASP A 103 4.12 -10.70 0.56
CA ASP A 103 3.50 -10.02 -0.57
C ASP A 103 1.98 -10.01 -0.39
N GLY A 104 1.32 -9.21 -1.19
CA GLY A 104 -0.13 -9.17 -1.15
C GLY A 104 -0.71 -8.01 -1.94
N THR A 105 -2.00 -7.79 -1.69
CA THR A 105 -2.76 -6.73 -2.34
C THR A 105 -3.64 -6.03 -1.32
N VAL A 106 -3.92 -4.76 -1.57
CA VAL A 106 -4.95 -4.01 -0.87
C VAL A 106 -5.80 -3.31 -1.92
N THR A 107 -7.12 -3.40 -1.76
CA THR A 107 -8.07 -2.74 -2.65
C THR A 107 -8.77 -1.63 -1.90
N HIS A 108 -8.74 -0.44 -2.50
CA HIS A 108 -9.45 0.73 -2.00
C HIS A 108 -10.58 1.08 -2.95
N VAL A 109 -11.69 1.55 -2.39
CA VAL A 109 -12.79 2.15 -3.15
C VAL A 109 -12.76 3.66 -2.93
N VAL A 110 -12.88 4.42 -4.01
CA VAL A 110 -12.97 5.88 -3.93
C VAL A 110 -14.41 6.26 -3.60
N VAL A 111 -14.56 7.11 -2.59
CA VAL A 111 -15.87 7.52 -2.09
C VAL A 111 -15.96 9.04 -2.05
N ASP A 112 -17.20 9.56 -2.12
CA ASP A 112 -17.47 10.97 -1.90
C ASP A 112 -17.59 11.30 -0.41
N GLU A 113 -17.93 12.53 -0.09
CA GLU A 113 -18.04 12.98 1.30
C GLU A 113 -19.15 12.25 2.09
N SER A 114 -20.14 11.67 1.40
CA SER A 114 -21.20 10.88 2.04
C SER A 114 -20.78 9.41 2.24
N GLY A 115 -19.62 9.02 1.74
CA GLY A 115 -19.15 7.63 1.80
C GLY A 115 -19.67 6.77 0.66
N SER A 116 -20.29 7.35 -0.35
CA SER A 116 -20.78 6.62 -1.52
C SER A 116 -19.69 6.43 -2.56
N PRO A 117 -19.57 5.23 -3.17
CA PRO A 117 -18.59 4.99 -4.21
C PRO A 117 -18.77 5.94 -5.39
N ILE A 118 -17.66 6.45 -5.90
CA ILE A 118 -17.63 7.29 -7.10
C ILE A 118 -16.62 6.70 -8.09
N ARG A 119 -16.70 7.14 -9.33
CA ARG A 119 -15.71 6.78 -10.33
C ARG A 119 -14.34 7.32 -9.89
N VAL A 120 -13.30 6.52 -10.08
CA VAL A 120 -11.93 6.96 -9.77
C VAL A 120 -11.67 8.28 -10.48
N PRO A 121 -11.34 9.36 -9.75
CA PRO A 121 -11.13 10.67 -10.33
C PRO A 121 -10.03 10.68 -11.38
N LYS A 122 -10.23 11.44 -12.44
CA LYS A 122 -9.27 11.54 -13.54
C LYS A 122 -7.91 12.00 -13.05
N GLU A 123 -7.87 12.97 -12.16
CA GLU A 123 -6.63 13.52 -11.60
C GLU A 123 -5.82 12.46 -10.85
N LEU A 124 -6.49 11.56 -10.11
CA LEU A 124 -5.82 10.47 -9.42
C LEU A 124 -5.30 9.44 -10.42
N ARG A 125 -6.12 9.08 -11.39
CA ARG A 125 -5.74 8.15 -12.46
C ARG A 125 -4.51 8.66 -13.21
N ASP A 126 -4.53 9.93 -13.60
CA ASP A 126 -3.43 10.56 -14.33
C ASP A 126 -2.14 10.59 -13.50
N ALA A 127 -2.26 10.87 -12.20
CA ALA A 127 -1.12 10.88 -11.29
C ALA A 127 -0.46 9.49 -11.20
N ILE A 128 -1.28 8.44 -11.11
CA ILE A 128 -0.78 7.06 -11.07
C ILE A 128 -0.09 6.70 -12.38
N ILE A 129 -0.71 6.99 -13.52
CA ILE A 129 -0.14 6.71 -14.84
C ILE A 129 1.18 7.45 -15.04
N THR A 130 1.25 8.70 -14.61
CA THR A 130 2.46 9.50 -14.72
C THR A 130 3.59 8.95 -13.85
N TYR A 131 3.26 8.46 -12.67
CA TYR A 131 4.26 7.96 -11.73
C TYR A 131 4.82 6.60 -12.15
N GLN A 132 3.96 5.72 -12.66
CA GLN A 132 4.34 4.34 -12.98
C GLN A 132 4.84 4.17 -14.40
N GLU A 133 5.88 3.32 -14.56
CA GLU A 133 6.38 2.94 -15.89
C GLU A 133 5.41 2.00 -16.59
N ASN A 134 4.72 1.14 -15.80
CA ASN A 134 3.75 0.18 -16.33
C ASN A 134 2.33 0.67 -16.08
N THR A 135 1.52 0.69 -17.14
CA THR A 135 0.12 1.09 -17.04
C THR A 135 -0.66 0.03 -16.27
N PRO A 136 -1.45 0.43 -15.24
CA PRO A 136 -2.32 -0.51 -14.55
C PRO A 136 -3.37 -1.13 -15.47
N GLU A 137 -3.83 -2.33 -15.12
CA GLU A 137 -4.94 -2.96 -15.80
C GLU A 137 -6.25 -2.20 -15.54
N GLY A 138 -7.24 -2.40 -16.37
CA GLY A 138 -8.58 -1.85 -16.21
C GLY A 138 -8.78 -0.44 -16.75
N ILE A 139 -7.73 0.18 -17.23
CA ILE A 139 -7.79 1.55 -17.77
C ILE A 139 -8.06 1.52 -19.26
#